data_e00471f222d527cd17b695636bcf22fa
#
_entry.id   e00471f222d527cd17b695636bcf22fa
#
_cell.length_a   1.000
_cell.length_b   1.000
_cell.length_c   1.000
_cell.angle_alpha   90.00
_cell.angle_beta   90.00
_cell.angle_gamma   90.00
#
_symmetry.space_group_name_H-M   'P 1'
#
loop_
_entity.id
_entity.type
_entity.pdbx_description
1 polymer ?
#
loop_
_entity_poly.entity_id
_entity_poly.type
_entity_poly.pdbx_seq_one_letter_code
_entity_poly.pdbx_strand_id
1 'polypeptide(L)'
;GHTIHNVSITDSLSPAGLFGVVQAGGSVRSLHVVGTVTPSGDGRSVGGIAGENNGAIEKCSFTGTVSGQVYVGGIAGHTGASGSILACETRGAVIGDSMTGGITGYNEGLLADCTNSACVNVESTDPRLDLEDLDLTLTPDLSKLGQANAGASSADTGGIAGYSAGTLSDCVNHGAVGYQHIGYNTGGVVGRSCGQLLRCRNDGAIAGRKDVGGVVGQIEPYIQMDASP
;
A
#
# COMPACT_ATOMS: atom_id res chain seq x y z
N GLY A 1 6.99 24.08 7.63
CA GLY A 1 7.21 22.65 7.62
C GLY A 1 8.70 22.35 7.75
N HIS A 2 9.00 21.14 8.19
CA HIS A 2 10.37 20.66 8.30
C HIS A 2 10.57 19.52 7.33
N THR A 3 11.81 19.40 6.80
CA THR A 3 12.19 18.29 5.92
C THR A 3 13.25 17.43 6.60
N ILE A 4 13.05 16.13 6.57
CA ILE A 4 14.04 15.15 7.01
C ILE A 4 14.51 14.40 5.76
N HIS A 5 15.81 14.48 5.47
CA HIS A 5 16.44 13.81 4.34
C HIS A 5 17.24 12.58 4.77
N ASN A 6 17.51 11.71 3.81
CA ASN A 6 18.37 10.54 3.98
C ASN A 6 17.86 9.56 5.06
N VAL A 7 16.55 9.44 5.21
CA VAL A 7 15.98 8.41 6.06
C VAL A 7 16.28 7.05 5.44
N SER A 8 16.85 6.15 6.23
CA SER A 8 17.12 4.76 5.84
C SER A 8 16.75 3.84 6.99
N ILE A 9 15.67 3.09 6.82
CA ILE A 9 15.16 2.13 7.83
C ILE A 9 15.17 0.76 7.18
N THR A 10 16.12 -0.08 7.61
CA THR A 10 16.41 -1.40 7.03
C THR A 10 16.41 -2.54 8.05
N ASP A 11 16.39 -2.20 9.34
CA ASP A 11 16.38 -3.19 10.41
C ASP A 11 15.06 -3.97 10.47
N SER A 12 15.07 -5.13 11.10
CA SER A 12 13.88 -5.99 11.29
C SER A 12 12.92 -5.40 12.34
N LEU A 13 12.36 -4.24 12.03
CA LEU A 13 11.38 -3.55 12.87
C LEU A 13 9.97 -3.81 12.36
N SER A 14 9.03 -4.00 13.27
CA SER A 14 7.60 -4.03 12.99
C SER A 14 6.86 -3.51 14.23
N PRO A 15 6.01 -2.49 14.10
CA PRO A 15 5.76 -1.65 12.92
C PRO A 15 6.94 -0.73 12.55
N ALA A 16 7.12 -0.41 11.26
CA ALA A 16 8.26 0.32 10.74
C ALA A 16 7.86 1.62 10.02
N GLY A 17 8.57 2.69 10.31
CA GLY A 17 8.39 4.02 9.73
C GLY A 17 9.30 5.01 10.44
N LEU A 18 9.29 6.29 10.02
CA LEU A 18 10.00 7.33 10.78
C LEU A 18 9.53 7.33 12.25
N PHE A 19 8.25 7.07 12.46
CA PHE A 19 7.65 6.74 13.74
C PHE A 19 7.14 5.30 13.68
N GLY A 20 7.50 4.45 14.64
CA GLY A 20 6.93 3.10 14.71
C GLY A 20 5.41 3.18 14.88
N VAL A 21 4.94 3.90 15.88
CA VAL A 21 3.51 4.09 16.20
C VAL A 21 3.20 5.53 16.54
N VAL A 22 2.16 6.09 15.93
CA VAL A 22 1.51 7.34 16.37
C VAL A 22 0.28 6.95 17.19
N GLN A 23 0.34 7.12 18.52
CA GLN A 23 -0.73 6.75 19.44
C GLN A 23 -1.94 7.69 19.34
N ALA A 24 -3.09 7.24 19.84
CA ALA A 24 -4.30 8.07 19.95
C ALA A 24 -4.00 9.38 20.71
N GLY A 25 -4.44 10.50 20.14
CA GLY A 25 -4.12 11.83 20.61
C GLY A 25 -2.75 12.37 20.20
N GLY A 26 -1.86 11.52 19.66
CA GLY A 26 -0.61 11.93 19.03
C GLY A 26 -0.86 12.64 17.70
N SER A 27 0.08 13.52 17.29
CA SER A 27 -0.06 14.28 16.05
C SER A 27 1.28 14.52 15.39
N VAL A 28 1.35 14.24 14.08
CA VAL A 28 2.49 14.56 13.21
C VAL A 28 1.99 15.55 12.14
N ARG A 29 2.61 16.71 12.05
CA ARG A 29 2.11 17.78 11.15
C ARG A 29 3.22 18.44 10.36
N SER A 30 2.92 18.79 9.10
CA SER A 30 3.76 19.63 8.24
C SER A 30 5.19 19.11 8.13
N LEU A 31 5.35 17.80 7.99
CA LEU A 31 6.64 17.12 7.89
C LEU A 31 6.80 16.55 6.48
N HIS A 32 7.93 16.84 5.86
CA HIS A 32 8.35 16.20 4.60
C HIS A 32 9.49 15.22 4.87
N VAL A 33 9.33 13.98 4.44
CA VAL A 33 10.30 12.90 4.66
C VAL A 33 10.81 12.40 3.31
N VAL A 34 12.13 12.30 3.18
CA VAL A 34 12.79 11.78 1.97
C VAL A 34 13.71 10.64 2.35
N GLY A 35 13.49 9.46 1.76
CA GLY A 35 14.33 8.31 2.06
C GLY A 35 13.76 6.95 1.68
N THR A 36 14.19 5.94 2.39
CA THR A 36 13.84 4.53 2.15
C THR A 36 13.43 3.86 3.45
N VAL A 37 12.31 3.16 3.42
CA VAL A 37 11.81 2.33 4.51
C VAL A 37 11.58 0.93 3.98
N THR A 38 12.56 0.06 4.19
CA THR A 38 12.58 -1.31 3.64
C THR A 38 13.07 -2.28 4.74
N PRO A 39 12.28 -2.46 5.81
CA PRO A 39 12.69 -3.31 6.91
C PRO A 39 12.91 -4.75 6.44
N SER A 40 13.95 -5.38 6.98
CA SER A 40 14.19 -6.81 6.81
C SER A 40 13.25 -7.63 7.71
N GLY A 41 12.99 -8.90 7.38
CA GLY A 41 12.13 -9.77 8.16
C GLY A 41 10.66 -9.69 7.74
N ASP A 42 9.74 -9.78 8.70
CA ASP A 42 8.30 -9.91 8.41
C ASP A 42 7.65 -8.68 7.76
N GLY A 43 8.31 -7.52 7.74
CA GLY A 43 7.89 -6.31 7.04
C GLY A 43 6.40 -5.97 7.18
N ARG A 44 5.85 -6.06 8.41
CA ARG A 44 4.43 -5.78 8.68
C ARG A 44 4.24 -4.35 9.16
N SER A 45 3.14 -3.73 8.76
CA SER A 45 2.81 -2.35 9.13
C SER A 45 3.96 -1.39 8.82
N VAL A 46 4.24 -1.22 7.52
CA VAL A 46 5.38 -0.42 7.04
C VAL A 46 4.85 0.85 6.36
N GLY A 47 5.30 2.00 6.85
CA GLY A 47 4.94 3.30 6.28
C GLY A 47 6.10 4.28 6.24
N GLY A 48 6.09 5.19 5.30
CA GLY A 48 7.15 6.19 5.16
C GLY A 48 7.23 7.15 6.36
N ILE A 49 6.08 7.45 6.99
CA ILE A 49 5.99 8.31 8.17
C ILE A 49 5.71 7.48 9.41
N ALA A 50 4.72 6.61 9.39
CA ALA A 50 4.38 5.78 10.55
C ALA A 50 4.15 4.33 10.15
N GLY A 51 4.62 3.38 10.96
CA GLY A 51 4.21 1.98 10.81
C GLY A 51 2.72 1.84 11.13
N GLU A 52 2.30 2.29 12.32
CA GLU A 52 0.89 2.36 12.73
C GLU A 52 0.50 3.79 13.09
N ASN A 53 -0.72 4.18 12.68
CA ASN A 53 -1.30 5.48 13.00
C ASN A 53 -2.66 5.32 13.69
N ASN A 54 -2.72 5.63 14.98
CA ASN A 54 -3.93 5.75 15.79
C ASN A 54 -4.23 7.20 16.18
N GLY A 55 -3.38 8.14 15.74
CA GLY A 55 -3.49 9.58 15.98
C GLY A 55 -3.77 10.36 14.69
N ALA A 56 -3.20 11.54 14.56
CA ALA A 56 -3.38 12.40 13.39
C ALA A 56 -2.07 12.63 12.64
N ILE A 57 -2.06 12.36 11.33
CA ILE A 57 -0.98 12.73 10.42
C ILE A 57 -1.56 13.74 9.42
N GLU A 58 -1.06 15.00 9.46
CA GLU A 58 -1.65 16.09 8.70
C GLU A 58 -0.61 16.89 7.91
N LYS A 59 -0.92 17.19 6.64
CA LYS A 59 -0.07 18.00 5.76
C LYS A 59 1.38 17.50 5.71
N CYS A 60 1.52 16.19 5.69
CA CYS A 60 2.80 15.50 5.62
C CYS A 60 3.01 14.90 4.24
N SER A 61 4.27 14.69 3.88
CA SER A 61 4.59 14.00 2.62
C SER A 61 5.78 13.07 2.77
N PHE A 62 5.75 12.01 1.99
CA PHE A 62 6.86 11.08 1.85
C PHE A 62 7.31 11.01 0.39
N THR A 63 8.62 11.04 0.17
CA THR A 63 9.22 10.85 -1.15
C THR A 63 10.32 9.80 -1.06
N GLY A 64 10.19 8.72 -1.80
CA GLY A 64 11.19 7.64 -1.82
C GLY A 64 10.58 6.26 -2.00
N THR A 65 11.17 5.26 -1.35
CA THR A 65 10.72 3.87 -1.46
C THR A 65 10.27 3.34 -0.11
N VAL A 66 9.07 2.76 -0.09
CA VAL A 66 8.55 1.98 1.03
C VAL A 66 8.35 0.55 0.55
N SER A 67 8.93 -0.43 1.24
CA SER A 67 8.76 -1.84 0.89
C SER A 67 8.56 -2.69 2.14
N GLY A 68 7.63 -3.63 2.06
CA GLY A 68 7.31 -4.56 3.15
C GLY A 68 6.50 -5.74 2.63
N GLN A 69 5.89 -6.52 3.52
CA GLN A 69 5.08 -7.66 3.15
C GLN A 69 3.58 -7.37 3.32
N VAL A 70 3.17 -6.94 4.50
CA VAL A 70 1.75 -6.78 4.84
C VAL A 70 1.50 -5.41 5.45
N TYR A 71 0.43 -4.75 5.05
CA TYR A 71 0.06 -3.39 5.46
C TYR A 71 1.15 -2.38 5.11
N VAL A 72 1.36 -2.20 3.82
CA VAL A 72 2.41 -1.30 3.31
C VAL A 72 1.79 -0.04 2.73
N GLY A 73 2.19 1.12 3.24
CA GLY A 73 1.66 2.40 2.79
C GLY A 73 2.73 3.49 2.68
N GLY A 74 2.56 4.40 1.76
CA GLY A 74 3.51 5.48 1.56
C GLY A 74 3.58 6.45 2.75
N ILE A 75 2.48 6.63 3.49
CA ILE A 75 2.41 7.45 4.71
C ILE A 75 2.37 6.55 5.94
N ALA A 76 1.40 5.62 6.01
CA ALA A 76 1.26 4.72 7.15
C ALA A 76 1.01 3.29 6.68
N GLY A 77 1.58 2.30 7.38
CA GLY A 77 1.28 0.90 7.11
C GLY A 77 -0.16 0.56 7.47
N HIS A 78 -0.55 0.86 8.68
CA HIS A 78 -1.90 0.68 9.20
C HIS A 78 -2.44 1.98 9.80
N THR A 79 -3.66 2.35 9.47
CA THR A 79 -4.40 3.46 10.08
C THR A 79 -5.59 2.87 10.83
N GLY A 80 -5.51 2.87 12.16
CA GLY A 80 -6.54 2.31 13.02
C GLY A 80 -7.78 3.19 13.10
N ALA A 81 -8.85 2.69 13.74
CA ALA A 81 -10.18 3.33 13.77
C ALA A 81 -10.18 4.76 14.38
N SER A 82 -9.27 5.08 15.28
CA SER A 82 -9.09 6.44 15.82
C SER A 82 -8.10 7.28 15.01
N GLY A 83 -7.43 6.70 14.02
CA GLY A 83 -6.41 7.34 13.21
C GLY A 83 -6.99 8.20 12.10
N SER A 84 -6.27 9.27 11.75
CA SER A 84 -6.59 10.09 10.59
C SER A 84 -5.34 10.47 9.80
N ILE A 85 -5.47 10.50 8.45
CA ILE A 85 -4.45 11.01 7.55
C ILE A 85 -5.11 12.07 6.68
N LEU A 86 -4.67 13.33 6.82
CA LEU A 86 -5.33 14.48 6.19
C LEU A 86 -4.34 15.30 5.36
N ALA A 87 -4.69 15.60 4.14
CA ALA A 87 -3.92 16.42 3.21
C ALA A 87 -2.45 15.95 3.08
N CYS A 88 -2.25 14.64 2.96
CA CYS A 88 -0.93 14.03 2.86
C CYS A 88 -0.64 13.57 1.42
N GLU A 89 0.66 13.51 1.09
CA GLU A 89 1.10 13.15 -0.25
C GLU A 89 2.22 12.10 -0.22
N THR A 90 2.18 11.15 -1.18
CA THR A 90 3.26 10.18 -1.40
C THR A 90 3.79 10.26 -2.82
N ARG A 91 5.12 10.15 -2.96
CA ARG A 91 5.85 10.09 -4.25
C ARG A 91 6.93 9.02 -4.22
N GLY A 92 7.19 8.38 -5.35
CA GLY A 92 8.22 7.34 -5.50
C GLY A 92 7.62 5.96 -5.70
N ALA A 93 7.94 5.00 -4.83
CA ALA A 93 7.46 3.62 -4.97
C ALA A 93 6.98 3.04 -3.64
N VAL A 94 5.87 2.29 -3.68
CA VAL A 94 5.34 1.50 -2.56
C VAL A 94 5.19 0.07 -3.03
N ILE A 95 5.84 -0.87 -2.34
CA ILE A 95 5.95 -2.27 -2.74
C ILE A 95 5.55 -3.16 -1.57
N GLY A 96 4.61 -4.07 -1.77
CA GLY A 96 4.17 -5.02 -0.74
C GLY A 96 3.42 -6.22 -1.29
N ASP A 97 3.32 -7.27 -0.48
CA ASP A 97 2.67 -8.52 -0.88
C ASP A 97 1.15 -8.49 -0.62
N SER A 98 0.71 -7.84 0.45
CA SER A 98 -0.71 -7.80 0.81
C SER A 98 -1.09 -6.48 1.48
N MET A 99 -2.27 -5.97 1.11
CA MET A 99 -2.81 -4.70 1.59
C MET A 99 -1.78 -3.57 1.42
N THR A 100 -1.50 -3.27 0.15
CA THR A 100 -0.53 -2.25 -0.25
C THR A 100 -1.25 -1.05 -0.84
N GLY A 101 -1.00 0.13 -0.29
CA GLY A 101 -1.62 1.36 -0.76
C GLY A 101 -0.66 2.54 -0.86
N GLY A 102 -0.88 3.44 -1.77
CA GLY A 102 -0.04 4.63 -1.95
C GLY A 102 0.01 5.53 -0.72
N ILE A 103 -1.05 5.58 0.08
CA ILE A 103 -1.13 6.34 1.34
C ILE A 103 -1.08 5.40 2.55
N THR A 104 -1.96 4.40 2.59
CA THR A 104 -1.97 3.44 3.70
C THR A 104 -2.23 2.01 3.22
N GLY A 105 -1.60 1.03 3.87
CA GLY A 105 -1.84 -0.38 3.56
C GLY A 105 -3.23 -0.81 3.98
N TYR A 106 -3.57 -0.64 5.25
CA TYR A 106 -4.88 -0.94 5.82
C TYR A 106 -5.48 0.28 6.52
N ASN A 107 -6.71 0.62 6.18
CA ASN A 107 -7.44 1.75 6.74
C ASN A 107 -8.70 1.31 7.49
N GLU A 108 -8.80 1.68 8.76
CA GLU A 108 -10.01 1.59 9.56
C GLU A 108 -10.52 2.99 9.97
N GLY A 109 -9.67 4.03 9.82
CA GLY A 109 -9.92 5.40 10.22
C GLY A 109 -10.39 6.31 9.08
N LEU A 110 -9.93 7.56 9.11
CA LEU A 110 -10.26 8.59 8.13
C LEU A 110 -9.06 8.97 7.28
N LEU A 111 -9.21 8.87 5.97
CA LEU A 111 -8.31 9.48 5.00
C LEU A 111 -9.06 10.59 4.26
N ALA A 112 -8.54 11.82 4.26
CA ALA A 112 -9.15 12.91 3.51
C ALA A 112 -8.11 13.80 2.81
N ASP A 113 -8.48 14.30 1.62
CA ASP A 113 -7.65 15.21 0.81
C ASP A 113 -6.23 14.66 0.53
N CYS A 114 -6.07 13.35 0.47
CA CYS A 114 -4.77 12.71 0.26
C CYS A 114 -4.50 12.48 -1.23
N THR A 115 -3.24 12.64 -1.62
CA THR A 115 -2.78 12.47 -3.00
C THR A 115 -1.68 11.42 -3.08
N ASN A 116 -1.86 10.42 -3.92
CA ASN A 116 -0.79 9.49 -4.27
C ASN A 116 -0.24 9.80 -5.67
N SER A 117 1.06 10.01 -5.76
CA SER A 117 1.82 10.11 -7.01
C SER A 117 2.93 9.05 -7.10
N ALA A 118 2.97 8.12 -6.14
CA ALA A 118 3.90 6.99 -6.15
C ALA A 118 3.34 5.84 -7.01
N CYS A 119 4.24 5.07 -7.60
CA CYS A 119 3.92 3.78 -8.19
C CYS A 119 3.67 2.74 -7.09
N VAL A 120 2.57 2.00 -7.17
CA VAL A 120 2.19 0.98 -6.18
C VAL A 120 2.21 -0.39 -6.82
N ASN A 121 3.14 -1.26 -6.39
CA ASN A 121 3.30 -2.62 -6.92
C ASN A 121 3.44 -2.69 -8.47
N VAL A 122 4.13 -1.73 -9.07
CA VAL A 122 4.31 -1.66 -10.54
C VAL A 122 5.45 -2.55 -11.00
N GLU A 123 6.41 -2.85 -10.12
CA GLU A 123 7.51 -3.77 -10.39
C GLU A 123 7.26 -5.09 -9.69
N SER A 124 7.41 -6.19 -10.41
CA SER A 124 7.42 -7.52 -9.82
C SER A 124 8.80 -7.80 -9.24
N THR A 125 8.88 -8.15 -7.98
CA THR A 125 10.09 -8.71 -7.36
C THR A 125 10.27 -10.19 -7.70
N ASP A 126 9.30 -10.77 -8.42
CA ASP A 126 9.36 -12.16 -8.83
C ASP A 126 10.36 -12.32 -10.00
N PRO A 127 11.34 -13.21 -9.87
CA PRO A 127 12.18 -13.57 -11.00
C PRO A 127 11.28 -14.23 -12.05
N ARG A 128 10.81 -13.46 -13.03
CA ARG A 128 10.04 -13.97 -14.16
C ARG A 128 10.87 -15.01 -14.85
N LEU A 129 10.23 -16.07 -15.27
CA LEU A 129 10.66 -16.82 -16.42
C LEU A 129 10.75 -15.81 -17.58
N ASP A 130 11.92 -15.26 -17.78
CA ASP A 130 12.22 -14.56 -19.01
C ASP A 130 12.11 -15.63 -20.09
N LEU A 131 11.16 -15.45 -21.00
CA LEU A 131 10.99 -16.39 -22.12
C LEU A 131 12.23 -16.41 -23.02
N GLU A 132 13.11 -15.42 -22.90
CA GLU A 132 14.42 -15.37 -23.55
C GLU A 132 15.43 -16.32 -22.89
N ASP A 133 15.27 -16.63 -21.59
CA ASP A 133 16.10 -17.62 -20.87
C ASP A 133 15.55 -19.06 -20.99
N LEU A 134 14.41 -19.25 -21.66
CA LEU A 134 13.85 -20.56 -21.90
C LEU A 134 14.62 -21.20 -23.07
N ASP A 135 15.59 -22.03 -22.75
CA ASP A 135 16.24 -22.90 -23.76
C ASP A 135 15.23 -23.93 -24.27
N LEU A 136 14.54 -23.58 -25.34
CA LEU A 136 13.53 -24.45 -25.99
C LEU A 136 14.15 -25.64 -26.70
N THR A 137 15.48 -25.81 -26.66
CA THR A 137 16.19 -26.91 -27.36
C THR A 137 16.34 -28.16 -26.49
N LEU A 138 16.13 -28.08 -25.17
CA LEU A 138 16.21 -29.22 -24.27
C LEU A 138 14.94 -29.29 -23.45
N THR A 139 14.39 -30.49 -23.26
CA THR A 139 13.16 -30.82 -22.51
C THR A 139 12.82 -29.80 -21.43
N PRO A 140 11.70 -29.07 -21.57
CA PRO A 140 11.34 -28.02 -20.62
C PRO A 140 11.24 -28.62 -19.22
N ASP A 141 11.98 -28.04 -18.26
CA ASP A 141 11.85 -28.40 -16.85
C ASP A 141 10.53 -27.87 -16.33
N LEU A 142 9.48 -28.70 -16.47
CA LEU A 142 8.13 -28.38 -16.05
C LEU A 142 8.01 -28.13 -14.53
N SER A 143 9.03 -28.49 -13.74
CA SER A 143 9.05 -28.20 -12.30
C SER A 143 9.20 -26.70 -12.02
N LYS A 144 9.78 -25.94 -12.94
CA LYS A 144 9.90 -24.48 -12.86
C LYS A 144 8.60 -23.75 -13.18
N LEU A 145 7.71 -24.34 -13.97
CA LEU A 145 6.39 -23.76 -14.30
C LEU A 145 5.46 -23.70 -13.08
N GLY A 146 5.64 -24.62 -12.12
CA GLY A 146 4.87 -24.60 -10.85
C GLY A 146 5.41 -23.63 -9.83
N GLN A 147 6.69 -23.26 -9.90
CA GLN A 147 7.33 -22.35 -8.97
C GLN A 147 7.16 -20.87 -9.37
N ALA A 148 7.04 -20.58 -10.66
CA ALA A 148 6.83 -19.22 -11.17
C ALA A 148 5.49 -18.60 -10.74
N ASN A 149 4.53 -19.39 -10.29
CA ASN A 149 3.24 -18.90 -9.79
C ASN A 149 3.11 -18.88 -8.27
N ALA A 150 4.09 -19.37 -7.52
CA ALA A 150 3.98 -19.51 -6.09
C ALA A 150 4.41 -18.27 -5.28
N GLY A 151 5.07 -17.30 -5.90
CA GLY A 151 5.64 -16.13 -5.23
C GLY A 151 4.98 -14.77 -5.55
N ALA A 152 4.22 -14.66 -6.62
CA ALA A 152 3.70 -13.38 -7.10
C ALA A 152 2.21 -13.21 -6.82
N SER A 153 1.81 -13.26 -5.56
CA SER A 153 0.44 -12.91 -5.18
C SER A 153 0.41 -11.61 -4.38
N SER A 154 0.50 -10.47 -5.06
CA SER A 154 0.05 -9.26 -4.40
C SER A 154 -1.48 -9.33 -4.27
N ALA A 155 -1.99 -9.08 -3.07
CA ALA A 155 -3.42 -9.01 -2.83
C ALA A 155 -3.78 -7.66 -2.22
N ASP A 156 -4.96 -7.15 -2.60
CA ASP A 156 -5.48 -5.90 -2.08
C ASP A 156 -4.52 -4.72 -2.33
N THR A 157 -4.30 -4.40 -3.60
CA THR A 157 -3.43 -3.28 -4.01
C THR A 157 -4.28 -2.08 -4.46
N GLY A 158 -4.06 -0.93 -3.86
CA GLY A 158 -4.78 0.30 -4.21
C GLY A 158 -3.90 1.54 -4.31
N GLY A 159 -4.30 2.49 -5.13
CA GLY A 159 -3.57 3.75 -5.29
C GLY A 159 -3.56 4.61 -4.02
N ILE A 160 -4.57 4.50 -3.17
CA ILE A 160 -4.66 5.19 -1.87
C ILE A 160 -4.57 4.20 -0.72
N ALA A 161 -5.41 3.16 -0.72
CA ALA A 161 -5.40 2.15 0.34
C ALA A 161 -5.44 0.73 -0.25
N GLY A 162 -4.68 -0.19 0.33
CA GLY A 162 -4.77 -1.60 -0.04
C GLY A 162 -6.13 -2.18 0.33
N TYR A 163 -6.47 -2.11 1.60
CA TYR A 163 -7.79 -2.45 2.15
C TYR A 163 -8.37 -1.28 2.94
N SER A 164 -9.68 -1.06 2.84
CA SER A 164 -10.35 -0.04 3.64
C SER A 164 -11.67 -0.52 4.23
N ALA A 165 -11.75 -0.50 5.57
CA ALA A 165 -12.97 -0.59 6.36
C ALA A 165 -13.44 0.78 6.88
N GLY A 166 -12.58 1.80 6.81
CA GLY A 166 -12.84 3.17 7.23
C GLY A 166 -13.42 4.05 6.12
N THR A 167 -13.18 5.36 6.24
CA THR A 167 -13.66 6.36 5.28
C THR A 167 -12.52 6.96 4.47
N LEU A 168 -12.68 7.02 3.16
CA LEU A 168 -11.87 7.80 2.24
C LEU A 168 -12.72 8.92 1.66
N SER A 169 -12.26 10.17 1.73
CA SER A 169 -12.91 11.30 1.08
C SER A 169 -11.93 12.20 0.34
N ASP A 170 -12.33 12.65 -0.85
CA ASP A 170 -11.59 13.62 -1.65
C ASP A 170 -10.12 13.20 -1.95
N CYS A 171 -9.85 11.89 -1.97
CA CYS A 171 -8.53 11.34 -2.25
C CYS A 171 -8.31 11.12 -3.75
N VAL A 172 -7.10 11.40 -4.22
CA VAL A 172 -6.74 11.32 -5.63
C VAL A 172 -5.51 10.45 -5.83
N ASN A 173 -5.60 9.48 -6.73
CA ASN A 173 -4.46 8.72 -7.21
C ASN A 173 -4.04 9.17 -8.61
N HIS A 174 -2.77 9.53 -8.75
CA HIS A 174 -2.09 9.81 -10.03
C HIS A 174 -1.07 8.74 -10.40
N GLY A 175 -0.65 7.92 -9.42
CA GLY A 175 0.36 6.90 -9.61
C GLY A 175 -0.19 5.66 -10.35
N ALA A 176 0.68 4.95 -11.03
CA ALA A 176 0.35 3.65 -11.58
C ALA A 176 0.18 2.61 -10.47
N VAL A 177 -0.76 1.68 -10.63
CA VAL A 177 -1.11 0.67 -9.62
C VAL A 177 -1.12 -0.72 -10.23
N GLY A 178 -0.40 -1.61 -9.59
CA GLY A 178 -0.38 -3.03 -9.92
C GLY A 178 0.48 -3.35 -11.12
N TYR A 179 0.62 -4.66 -11.36
CA TYR A 179 1.44 -5.22 -12.43
C TYR A 179 0.61 -6.11 -13.35
N GLN A 180 0.93 -6.09 -14.64
CA GLN A 180 0.17 -6.84 -15.65
C GLN A 180 0.20 -8.34 -15.35
N HIS A 181 -0.99 -8.97 -15.34
CA HIS A 181 -1.21 -10.39 -15.08
C HIS A 181 -0.82 -10.90 -13.67
N ILE A 182 -0.55 -9.99 -12.73
CA ILE A 182 -0.23 -10.31 -11.32
C ILE A 182 -1.21 -9.58 -10.41
N GLY A 183 -1.52 -10.17 -9.26
CA GLY A 183 -2.31 -9.56 -8.21
C GLY A 183 -3.81 -9.81 -8.28
N TYR A 184 -4.42 -9.75 -7.11
CA TYR A 184 -5.86 -9.86 -6.89
C TYR A 184 -6.36 -8.61 -6.21
N ASN A 185 -7.60 -8.20 -6.49
CA ASN A 185 -8.21 -7.02 -5.89
C ASN A 185 -7.35 -5.77 -6.10
N THR A 186 -7.12 -5.39 -7.36
CA THR A 186 -6.36 -4.20 -7.71
C THR A 186 -7.30 -3.06 -8.06
N GLY A 187 -7.20 -1.95 -7.35
CA GLY A 187 -8.04 -0.78 -7.59
C GLY A 187 -7.26 0.52 -7.69
N GLY A 188 -7.73 1.43 -8.53
CA GLY A 188 -7.09 2.73 -8.72
C GLY A 188 -7.10 3.61 -7.47
N VAL A 189 -8.05 3.40 -6.57
CA VAL A 189 -8.11 4.05 -5.25
C VAL A 189 -7.94 3.02 -4.15
N VAL A 190 -8.74 1.97 -4.13
CA VAL A 190 -8.70 0.94 -3.08
C VAL A 190 -8.69 -0.44 -3.70
N GLY A 191 -7.79 -1.32 -3.24
CA GLY A 191 -7.77 -2.72 -3.67
C GLY A 191 -9.06 -3.44 -3.31
N ARG A 192 -9.41 -3.45 -2.02
CA ARG A 192 -10.64 -4.05 -1.48
C ARG A 192 -11.25 -3.17 -0.40
N SER A 193 -12.56 -3.01 -0.40
CA SER A 193 -13.26 -2.12 0.54
C SER A 193 -14.58 -2.69 1.05
N CYS A 194 -14.80 -2.56 2.37
CA CYS A 194 -16.12 -2.62 3.00
C CYS A 194 -16.51 -1.27 3.65
N GLY A 195 -15.65 -0.25 3.55
CA GLY A 195 -15.84 1.09 4.10
C GLY A 195 -16.52 2.06 3.12
N GLN A 196 -16.38 3.35 3.39
CA GLN A 196 -16.97 4.43 2.60
C GLN A 196 -15.96 5.12 1.71
N LEU A 197 -16.32 5.35 0.46
CA LEU A 197 -15.55 6.14 -0.50
C LEU A 197 -16.41 7.32 -0.99
N LEU A 198 -15.93 8.53 -0.79
CA LEU A 198 -16.63 9.78 -1.13
C LEU A 198 -15.75 10.63 -2.03
N ARG A 199 -16.19 10.96 -3.23
CA ARG A 199 -15.50 11.87 -4.17
C ARG A 199 -14.03 11.52 -4.44
N CYS A 200 -13.67 10.25 -4.35
CA CYS A 200 -12.33 9.79 -4.68
C CYS A 200 -12.15 9.62 -6.20
N ARG A 201 -10.94 9.86 -6.68
CA ARG A 201 -10.62 9.82 -8.11
C ARG A 201 -9.33 9.05 -8.37
N ASN A 202 -9.31 8.36 -9.50
CA ASN A 202 -8.10 7.75 -10.04
C ASN A 202 -7.81 8.29 -11.44
N ASP A 203 -6.60 8.79 -11.63
CA ASP A 203 -6.06 9.25 -12.92
C ASP A 203 -4.89 8.34 -13.36
N GLY A 204 -4.43 7.43 -12.51
CA GLY A 204 -3.30 6.53 -12.79
C GLY A 204 -3.70 5.30 -13.61
N ALA A 205 -2.73 4.72 -14.28
CA ALA A 205 -2.89 3.43 -14.96
C ALA A 205 -3.02 2.29 -13.93
N ILE A 206 -3.85 1.29 -14.25
CA ILE A 206 -4.07 0.13 -13.39
C ILE A 206 -3.81 -1.14 -14.17
N ALA A 207 -3.10 -2.06 -13.54
CA ALA A 207 -2.88 -3.39 -14.07
C ALA A 207 -3.06 -4.45 -12.97
N GLY A 208 -3.48 -5.65 -13.33
CA GLY A 208 -3.69 -6.75 -12.39
C GLY A 208 -4.11 -8.02 -13.12
N ARG A 209 -4.33 -9.08 -12.35
CA ARG A 209 -4.74 -10.39 -12.88
C ARG A 209 -6.25 -10.62 -12.71
N LYS A 210 -6.81 -10.31 -11.54
CA LYS A 210 -8.20 -10.60 -11.21
C LYS A 210 -8.77 -9.53 -10.28
N ASP A 211 -10.06 -9.24 -10.43
CA ASP A 211 -10.80 -8.24 -9.67
C ASP A 211 -10.10 -6.85 -9.76
N VAL A 212 -9.93 -6.40 -11.02
CA VAL A 212 -9.27 -5.13 -11.34
C VAL A 212 -10.33 -4.07 -11.59
N GLY A 213 -10.31 -3.00 -10.81
CA GLY A 213 -11.28 -1.91 -10.89
C GLY A 213 -10.65 -0.54 -11.05
N GLY A 214 -11.27 0.32 -11.85
CA GLY A 214 -10.82 1.71 -12.07
C GLY A 214 -10.74 2.53 -10.77
N VAL A 215 -11.57 2.21 -9.79
CA VAL A 215 -11.61 2.85 -8.47
C VAL A 215 -11.38 1.81 -7.38
N VAL A 216 -12.17 0.74 -7.35
CA VAL A 216 -12.08 -0.33 -6.33
C VAL A 216 -11.99 -1.67 -7.05
N GLY A 217 -11.04 -2.53 -6.64
CA GLY A 217 -10.92 -3.88 -7.15
C GLY A 217 -12.07 -4.77 -6.69
N GLN A 218 -12.36 -4.79 -5.38
CA GLN A 218 -13.45 -5.56 -4.80
C GLN A 218 -14.19 -4.77 -3.73
N ILE A 219 -15.52 -4.77 -3.79
CA ILE A 219 -16.39 -4.21 -2.74
C ILE A 219 -17.02 -5.37 -1.97
N GLU A 220 -16.87 -5.35 -0.64
CA GLU A 220 -17.43 -6.32 0.28
C GLU A 220 -18.55 -5.70 1.12
N PRO A 221 -19.54 -6.49 1.57
CA PRO A 221 -20.51 -6.01 2.53
C PRO A 221 -19.83 -5.75 3.88
N TYR A 222 -20.17 -4.64 4.54
CA TYR A 222 -19.80 -4.43 5.93
C TYR A 222 -20.65 -5.34 6.82
N ILE A 223 -20.03 -6.38 7.36
CA ILE A 223 -20.71 -7.32 8.28
C ILE A 223 -20.30 -6.94 9.70
N GLN A 224 -21.17 -6.26 10.41
CA GLN A 224 -21.05 -6.08 11.85
C GLN A 224 -21.62 -7.31 12.54
N MET A 225 -20.76 -8.13 13.15
CA MET A 225 -21.21 -9.20 14.01
C MET A 225 -21.53 -8.59 15.38
N ASP A 226 -22.80 -8.42 15.67
CA ASP A 226 -23.23 -8.12 17.03
C ASP A 226 -22.87 -9.32 17.90
N ALA A 227 -21.93 -9.12 18.79
CA ALA A 227 -21.72 -10.07 19.89
C ALA A 227 -22.95 -9.95 20.80
N SER A 228 -23.98 -10.73 20.50
CA SER A 228 -25.09 -10.89 21.42
C SER A 228 -24.59 -11.56 22.70
N PRO A 229 -25.02 -11.07 23.86
CA PRO A 229 -24.57 -11.54 25.17
C PRO A 229 -24.90 -13.01 25.42
#